data_3bba9db1ebdc8be77b26449cec928216
#
_entry.id   3bba9db1ebdc8be77b26449cec928216
#
_cell.length_a   1.000
_cell.length_b   1.000
_cell.length_c   1.000
_cell.angle_alpha   90.00
_cell.angle_beta   90.00
_cell.angle_gamma   90.00
#
_symmetry.space_group_name_H-M   'P 1'
#
loop_
_entity.id
_entity.type
_entity.pdbx_description
1 polymer ?
#
loop_
_entity_poly.entity_id
_entity_poly.type
_entity_poly.pdbx_seq_one_letter_code
_entity_poly.pdbx_strand_id
1 'polypeptide(L)'
;MNELELRANPTLRDFQEYVKKLEVERGFTRQNAIEKCLLLGEEMGELFKAVRKTMKLKTDVNANIGSVDEEIADMLIYLCSIANRFDIDIEQAFRNKEEHNKKRTWI
;
A
#
# COMPACT_ATOMS: atom_id res chain seq x y z
N MET A 1 25.53 -0.14 5.49
CA MET A 1 25.25 0.04 4.08
C MET A 1 23.75 -0.02 3.84
N ASN A 2 23.22 0.91 3.11
CA ASN A 2 21.80 0.94 2.83
C ASN A 2 21.48 0.00 1.65
N GLU A 3 20.61 -0.99 1.92
CA GLU A 3 20.17 -1.96 0.94
C GLU A 3 18.80 -1.60 0.32
N LEU A 4 18.30 -0.38 0.61
CA LEU A 4 16.99 0.05 0.13
C LEU A 4 17.06 0.56 -1.29
N GLU A 5 17.15 -0.37 -2.22
CA GLU A 5 17.11 -0.08 -3.64
C GLU A 5 16.07 -0.96 -4.32
N LEU A 6 15.25 -0.33 -5.13
CA LEU A 6 14.28 -1.03 -5.96
C LEU A 6 14.89 -1.13 -7.36
N ARG A 7 14.99 -2.36 -7.88
CA ARG A 7 15.59 -2.55 -9.21
C ARG A 7 14.73 -1.91 -10.30
N ALA A 8 15.33 -1.69 -11.47
CA ALA A 8 14.58 -1.24 -12.64
C ALA A 8 13.56 -2.32 -13.06
N ASN A 9 12.38 -1.89 -13.47
CA ASN A 9 11.29 -2.79 -13.89
C ASN A 9 10.95 -3.84 -12.82
N PRO A 10 10.61 -3.40 -11.61
CA PRO A 10 10.39 -4.31 -10.51
C PRO A 10 9.10 -5.13 -10.66
N THR A 11 9.11 -6.34 -10.10
CA THR A 11 7.91 -7.15 -9.95
C THR A 11 7.21 -6.81 -8.63
N LEU A 12 5.98 -7.31 -8.44
CA LEU A 12 5.31 -7.16 -7.15
C LEU A 12 6.12 -7.82 -6.03
N ARG A 13 6.79 -8.93 -6.31
CA ARG A 13 7.66 -9.58 -5.33
C ARG A 13 8.81 -8.65 -4.93
N ASP A 14 9.37 -7.92 -5.87
CA ASP A 14 10.43 -6.95 -5.58
C ASP A 14 9.93 -5.85 -4.62
N PHE A 15 8.71 -5.38 -4.80
CA PHE A 15 8.11 -4.42 -3.87
C PHE A 15 7.94 -5.05 -2.48
N GLN A 16 7.47 -6.28 -2.40
CA GLN A 16 7.31 -6.96 -1.12
C GLN A 16 8.65 -7.15 -0.39
N GLU A 17 9.68 -7.53 -1.12
CA GLU A 17 11.02 -7.68 -0.55
C GLU A 17 11.60 -6.34 -0.10
N TYR A 18 11.38 -5.29 -0.88
CA TYR A 18 11.80 -3.95 -0.49
C TYR A 18 11.14 -3.55 0.84
N VAL A 19 9.84 -3.79 0.98
CA VAL A 19 9.11 -3.45 2.20
C VAL A 19 9.64 -4.22 3.40
N LYS A 20 10.01 -5.51 3.24
CA LYS A 20 10.65 -6.27 4.32
C LYS A 20 11.91 -5.58 4.82
N LYS A 21 12.75 -5.13 3.88
CA LYS A 21 14.01 -4.46 4.23
C LYS A 21 13.79 -3.13 4.92
N LEU A 22 12.86 -2.33 4.43
CA LEU A 22 12.58 -1.04 5.05
C LEU A 22 12.03 -1.18 6.46
N GLU A 23 11.25 -2.23 6.71
CA GLU A 23 10.72 -2.47 8.05
C GLU A 23 11.83 -2.82 9.06
N VAL A 24 12.81 -3.61 8.62
CA VAL A 24 13.98 -3.91 9.45
C VAL A 24 14.76 -2.62 9.73
N GLU A 25 15.03 -1.84 8.69
CA GLU A 25 15.82 -0.63 8.81
C GLU A 25 15.15 0.43 9.69
N ARG A 26 13.83 0.57 9.55
CA ARG A 26 13.06 1.58 10.28
C ARG A 26 12.50 1.10 11.63
N GLY A 27 12.74 -0.16 11.98
CA GLY A 27 12.30 -0.70 13.27
C GLY A 27 10.83 -1.03 13.37
N PHE A 28 10.19 -1.41 12.27
CA PHE A 28 8.75 -1.71 12.22
C PHE A 28 8.42 -3.20 12.30
N THR A 29 9.42 -4.07 12.50
CA THR A 29 9.21 -5.51 12.45
C THR A 29 8.31 -6.05 13.57
N ARG A 30 8.19 -5.30 14.67
CA ARG A 30 7.36 -5.71 15.82
C ARG A 30 5.88 -5.33 15.66
N GLN A 31 5.54 -4.51 14.69
CA GLN A 31 4.16 -4.15 14.44
C GLN A 31 3.45 -5.37 13.85
N ASN A 32 2.33 -5.74 14.44
CA ASN A 32 1.58 -6.90 13.99
C ASN A 32 0.62 -6.54 12.85
N ALA A 33 -0.06 -7.55 12.30
CA ALA A 33 -0.96 -7.36 11.17
C ALA A 33 -2.11 -6.41 11.50
N ILE A 34 -2.63 -6.45 12.73
CA ILE A 34 -3.71 -5.57 13.16
C ILE A 34 -3.26 -4.12 13.13
N GLU A 35 -2.08 -3.84 13.69
CA GLU A 35 -1.52 -2.48 13.68
C GLU A 35 -1.32 -1.98 12.24
N LYS A 36 -0.81 -2.84 11.36
CA LYS A 36 -0.64 -2.48 9.95
C LYS A 36 -1.96 -2.22 9.23
N CYS A 37 -3.01 -2.98 9.56
CA CYS A 37 -4.34 -2.74 9.00
C CYS A 37 -4.91 -1.39 9.44
N LEU A 38 -4.72 -1.03 10.72
CA LEU A 38 -5.17 0.26 11.22
C LEU A 38 -4.45 1.41 10.53
N LEU A 39 -3.13 1.26 10.32
CA LEU A 39 -2.34 2.26 9.60
C LEU A 39 -2.78 2.38 8.15
N LEU A 40 -3.08 1.26 7.50
CA LEU A 40 -3.63 1.27 6.14
C LEU A 40 -4.96 2.04 6.10
N GLY A 41 -5.82 1.83 7.09
CA GLY A 41 -7.09 2.55 7.17
C GLY A 41 -6.88 4.06 7.27
N GLU A 42 -5.89 4.50 8.05
CA GLU A 42 -5.54 5.92 8.14
C GLU A 42 -5.09 6.47 6.79
N GLU A 43 -4.28 5.72 6.05
CA GLU A 43 -3.83 6.13 4.72
C GLU A 43 -4.98 6.21 3.73
N MET A 44 -5.98 5.35 3.84
CA MET A 44 -7.19 5.45 3.02
C MET A 44 -7.87 6.80 3.24
N GLY A 45 -7.95 7.25 4.49
CA GLY A 45 -8.50 8.56 4.81
C GLY A 45 -7.68 9.70 4.20
N GLU A 46 -6.36 9.58 4.24
CA GLU A 46 -5.47 10.56 3.60
C GLU A 46 -5.65 10.59 2.09
N LEU A 47 -5.82 9.41 1.47
CA LEU A 47 -6.11 9.32 0.04
C LEU A 47 -7.43 10.03 -0.29
N PHE A 48 -8.47 9.82 0.53
CA PHE A 48 -9.76 10.48 0.32
C PHE A 48 -9.61 12.00 0.35
N LYS A 49 -8.85 12.53 1.29
CA LYS A 49 -8.57 13.97 1.37
C LYS A 49 -7.83 14.47 0.13
N ALA A 50 -6.81 13.71 -0.30
CA ALA A 50 -6.01 14.09 -1.48
C ALA A 50 -6.87 14.13 -2.75
N VAL A 51 -7.76 13.15 -2.93
CA VAL A 51 -8.70 13.12 -4.07
C VAL A 51 -9.66 14.30 -4.01
N ARG A 52 -10.23 14.59 -2.83
CA ARG A 52 -11.13 15.73 -2.66
C ARG A 52 -10.46 17.04 -3.05
N LYS A 53 -9.21 17.23 -2.59
CA LYS A 53 -8.45 18.44 -2.91
C LYS A 53 -8.17 18.53 -4.40
N THR A 54 -7.73 17.45 -5.02
CA THR A 54 -7.41 17.40 -6.44
C THR A 54 -8.63 17.67 -7.30
N MET A 55 -9.80 17.17 -6.89
CA MET A 55 -11.07 17.38 -7.57
C MET A 55 -11.74 18.69 -7.18
N LYS A 56 -11.05 19.54 -6.43
CA LYS A 56 -11.49 20.87 -6.01
C LYS A 56 -12.76 20.85 -5.15
N LEU A 57 -12.95 19.79 -4.37
CA LEU A 57 -13.99 19.75 -3.37
C LEU A 57 -13.52 20.48 -2.10
N LYS A 58 -14.45 20.85 -1.25
CA LYS A 58 -14.12 21.60 -0.03
C LYS A 58 -13.22 20.77 0.89
N THR A 59 -12.14 21.39 1.35
CA THR A 59 -11.23 20.85 2.36
C THR A 59 -10.88 21.96 3.32
N ASP A 60 -10.40 21.60 4.51
CA ASP A 60 -9.88 22.55 5.47
C ASP A 60 -8.62 23.18 4.91
N VAL A 61 -8.58 24.49 4.79
CA VAL A 61 -7.42 25.23 4.25
C VAL A 61 -6.17 25.06 5.12
N ASN A 62 -6.34 24.69 6.39
CA ASN A 62 -5.24 24.47 7.31
C ASN A 62 -4.81 23.01 7.40
N ALA A 63 -5.50 22.11 6.71
CA ALA A 63 -5.15 20.69 6.72
C ALA A 63 -3.88 20.46 5.90
N ASN A 64 -3.01 19.61 6.44
CA ASN A 64 -1.82 19.16 5.72
C ASN A 64 -2.21 17.96 4.87
N ILE A 65 -2.45 18.17 3.59
CA ILE A 65 -2.94 17.14 2.66
C ILE A 65 -1.86 16.83 1.65
N GLY A 66 -1.51 15.54 1.55
CA GLY A 66 -0.55 15.07 0.54
C GLY A 66 -1.15 14.97 -0.85
N SER A 67 -0.37 14.50 -1.80
CA SER A 67 -0.82 14.28 -3.17
C SER A 67 -1.39 12.88 -3.34
N VAL A 68 -2.19 12.69 -4.39
CA VAL A 68 -2.82 11.39 -4.66
C VAL A 68 -1.78 10.30 -4.86
N ASP A 69 -0.72 10.59 -5.62
CA ASP A 69 0.34 9.62 -5.89
C ASP A 69 1.11 9.22 -4.62
N GLU A 70 1.37 10.17 -3.73
CA GLU A 70 2.02 9.88 -2.44
C GLU A 70 1.16 8.94 -1.59
N GLU A 71 -0.14 9.21 -1.51
CA GLU A 71 -1.03 8.38 -0.69
C GLU A 71 -1.23 6.99 -1.27
N ILE A 72 -1.28 6.87 -2.61
CA ILE A 72 -1.33 5.56 -3.26
C ILE A 72 -0.04 4.77 -2.94
N ALA A 73 1.12 5.43 -3.00
CA ALA A 73 2.39 4.78 -2.70
C ALA A 73 2.42 4.27 -1.25
N ASP A 74 1.98 5.09 -0.30
CA ASP A 74 1.91 4.69 1.11
C ASP A 74 0.99 3.49 1.31
N MET A 75 -0.16 3.48 0.64
CA MET A 75 -1.08 2.35 0.72
C MET A 75 -0.45 1.07 0.17
N LEU A 76 0.28 1.16 -0.94
CA LEU A 76 0.97 -0.01 -1.50
C LEU A 76 2.01 -0.56 -0.52
N ILE A 77 2.75 0.32 0.14
CA ILE A 77 3.71 -0.10 1.16
C ILE A 77 3.01 -0.89 2.27
N TYR A 78 1.90 -0.37 2.79
CA TYR A 78 1.16 -1.08 3.84
C TYR A 78 0.55 -2.39 3.35
N LEU A 79 0.06 -2.44 2.12
CA LEU A 79 -0.46 -3.69 1.55
C LEU A 79 0.63 -4.74 1.44
N CYS A 80 1.82 -4.36 0.99
CA CYS A 80 2.98 -5.25 0.95
C CYS A 80 3.35 -5.74 2.36
N SER A 81 3.33 -4.82 3.33
CA SER A 81 3.64 -5.12 4.72
C SER A 81 2.68 -6.16 5.31
N ILE A 82 1.38 -6.00 5.04
CA ILE A 82 0.37 -6.94 5.51
C ILE A 82 0.54 -8.30 4.83
N ALA A 83 0.70 -8.31 3.50
CA ALA A 83 0.88 -9.55 2.75
C ALA A 83 2.10 -10.32 3.25
N ASN A 84 3.20 -9.63 3.56
CA ASN A 84 4.40 -10.26 4.08
C ASN A 84 4.16 -10.96 5.43
N ARG A 85 3.31 -10.40 6.27
CA ARG A 85 3.01 -10.99 7.58
C ARG A 85 2.18 -12.26 7.49
N PHE A 86 1.49 -12.47 6.37
CA PHE A 86 0.71 -13.69 6.12
C PHE A 86 1.36 -14.59 5.08
N ASP A 87 2.60 -14.32 4.70
CA ASP A 87 3.33 -15.07 3.67
C ASP A 87 2.54 -15.15 2.35
N ILE A 88 1.88 -14.05 1.99
CA ILE A 88 1.10 -13.97 0.75
C ILE A 88 1.94 -13.35 -0.35
N ASP A 89 1.99 -14.00 -1.50
CA ASP A 89 2.52 -13.45 -2.73
C ASP A 89 1.40 -12.67 -3.42
N ILE A 90 1.54 -11.35 -3.51
CA ILE A 90 0.48 -10.48 -4.03
C ILE A 90 0.18 -10.78 -5.50
N GLU A 91 1.20 -11.04 -6.30
CA GLU A 91 0.98 -11.38 -7.71
C GLU A 91 0.10 -12.62 -7.85
N GLN A 92 0.41 -13.67 -7.11
CA GLN A 92 -0.35 -14.92 -7.16
C GLN A 92 -1.78 -14.70 -6.64
N ALA A 93 -1.92 -13.95 -5.56
CA ALA A 93 -3.23 -13.61 -5.01
C ALA A 93 -4.09 -12.85 -6.03
N PHE A 94 -3.49 -11.90 -6.74
CA PHE A 94 -4.15 -11.14 -7.78
C PHE A 94 -4.62 -12.05 -8.91
N ARG A 95 -3.73 -12.92 -9.41
CA ARG A 95 -4.08 -13.85 -10.49
C ARG A 95 -5.23 -14.78 -10.10
N ASN A 96 -5.15 -15.34 -8.90
CA ASN A 96 -6.21 -16.24 -8.41
C ASN A 96 -7.54 -15.53 -8.28
N LYS A 97 -7.53 -14.31 -7.76
CA LYS A 97 -8.76 -13.53 -7.57
C LYS A 97 -9.39 -13.17 -8.93
N GLU A 98 -8.56 -12.78 -9.89
CA GLU A 98 -9.06 -12.42 -11.23
C GLU A 98 -9.67 -13.63 -11.97
N GLU A 99 -9.15 -14.83 -11.74
CA GLU A 99 -9.78 -16.02 -12.32
C GLU A 99 -11.22 -16.20 -11.80
N HIS A 100 -11.45 -15.89 -10.53
CA HIS A 100 -12.81 -15.86 -9.98
C HIS A 100 -13.64 -14.73 -10.56
N ASN A 101 -13.06 -13.53 -10.64
CA ASN A 101 -13.77 -12.35 -11.12
C ASN A 101 -14.21 -12.48 -12.58
N LYS A 102 -13.41 -13.14 -13.42
CA LYS A 102 -13.75 -13.40 -14.82
C LYS A 102 -15.01 -14.22 -14.99
N LYS A 103 -15.36 -15.04 -13.99
CA LYS A 103 -16.54 -15.91 -14.03
C LYS A 103 -17.81 -15.21 -13.52
N ARG A 104 -17.69 -14.01 -13.00
CA ARG A 104 -18.83 -13.25 -12.46
C ARG A 104 -19.52 -12.48 -13.58
N THR A 105 -20.83 -12.30 -13.43
CA THR A 105 -21.62 -11.50 -14.38
C THR A 105 -21.72 -10.07 -13.85
N TRP A 106 -21.20 -9.13 -14.61
CA TRP A 106 -21.24 -7.71 -14.27
C TRP A 106 -22.36 -7.04 -15.06
N ILE A 107 -23.32 -6.43 -14.36
CA ILE A 107 -24.47 -5.76 -14.98
C ILE A 107 -24.41 -4.27 -14.67
#